data_b6feca49857997d0d7819d4d8a22500a
#
_entry.id   b6feca49857997d0d7819d4d8a22500a
#
_cell.length_a   1.000
_cell.length_b   1.000
_cell.length_c   1.000
_cell.angle_alpha   90.00
_cell.angle_beta   90.00
_cell.angle_gamma   90.00
#
_symmetry.space_group_name_H-M   'P 1'
#
loop_
_entity.id
_entity.type
_entity.pdbx_description
1 polymer ?
#
loop_
_entity_poly.entity_id
_entity_poly.type
_entity_poly.pdbx_seq_one_letter_code
_entity_poly.pdbx_strand_id
1 'polypeptide(L)'
;MSKIQNYFNNLMNRVFPIGQIVQNLPYAMIFKTTHWCPNKCPHCCESAGAHMPKTFIPADVIEQYIKQAKTDPKFSRELVFTGGEVMSAYQHHDTRYVPQLLNMALDNGCQVDIKTNAGWAIAKNTMREQIFNDLVGVLSAHSTSAFRMTPMQISLSLDRFHPHAMQKNVAFITEMAQRQHNSSCLIHITSFEKDADMFAELLNNLTTKYDVYQLMAFGGENNGNICQTMPDTLWSVNGTIVLKFSIGTLFDGGRAKDIDGAYHTPEPRFAFISGRQNPMLLMAFDTFGNVTLGENSGKRITVPWRDNDGNPRPLSEIRRDLVKQTRKTEVQHTAETFVAVNKAVFKSIKQDINTALGHIGIKKR
;
A
#
# COMPACT_ATOMS: atom_id res chain seq x y z
N MET A 1 -22.57 -23.95 15.39
CA MET A 1 -21.14 -23.95 15.84
C MET A 1 -20.96 -24.93 16.97
N SER A 2 -19.91 -25.77 16.95
CA SER A 2 -19.68 -26.78 17.96
C SER A 2 -19.25 -26.15 19.30
N LYS A 3 -19.57 -26.81 20.43
CA LYS A 3 -19.14 -26.39 21.79
C LYS A 3 -17.60 -26.16 21.86
N ILE A 4 -16.83 -26.91 21.09
CA ILE A 4 -15.37 -26.79 20.98
C ILE A 4 -14.96 -25.48 20.35
N GLN A 5 -15.67 -25.03 19.31
CA GLN A 5 -15.41 -23.74 18.65
C GLN A 5 -15.65 -22.56 19.61
N ASN A 6 -16.74 -22.62 20.40
CA ASN A 6 -17.04 -21.60 21.39
C ASN A 6 -16.03 -21.59 22.55
N TYR A 7 -15.59 -22.76 23.01
CA TYR A 7 -14.55 -22.86 24.04
C TYR A 7 -13.21 -22.29 23.52
N PHE A 8 -12.82 -22.64 22.31
CA PHE A 8 -11.60 -22.14 21.69
C PHE A 8 -11.64 -20.63 21.46
N ASN A 9 -12.77 -20.10 20.97
CA ASN A 9 -12.97 -18.66 20.80
C ASN A 9 -12.90 -17.92 22.14
N ASN A 10 -13.50 -18.47 23.21
CA ASN A 10 -13.43 -17.91 24.56
C ASN A 10 -12.01 -17.96 25.13
N LEU A 11 -11.27 -19.04 24.89
CA LEU A 11 -9.88 -19.17 25.31
C LEU A 11 -8.99 -18.15 24.57
N MET A 12 -9.13 -18.05 23.26
CA MET A 12 -8.37 -17.08 22.43
C MET A 12 -8.70 -15.64 22.82
N ASN A 13 -9.95 -15.32 23.10
CA ASN A 13 -10.36 -13.99 23.59
C ASN A 13 -9.79 -13.65 24.98
N ARG A 14 -9.56 -14.66 25.83
CA ARG A 14 -8.92 -14.47 27.15
C ARG A 14 -7.40 -14.39 27.06
N VAL A 15 -6.78 -15.16 26.18
CA VAL A 15 -5.32 -15.26 26.06
C VAL A 15 -4.75 -14.16 25.15
N PHE A 16 -5.48 -13.80 24.08
CA PHE A 16 -5.07 -12.76 23.12
C PHE A 16 -6.26 -11.84 22.81
N PRO A 17 -6.59 -10.91 23.69
CA PRO A 17 -7.65 -9.95 23.40
C PRO A 17 -7.26 -9.13 22.16
N ILE A 18 -8.11 -9.13 21.13
CA ILE A 18 -7.87 -8.51 19.83
C ILE A 18 -7.41 -7.06 19.95
N GLY A 19 -7.95 -6.32 20.91
CA GLY A 19 -7.49 -4.98 21.20
C GLY A 19 -6.02 -4.90 21.61
N GLN A 20 -5.47 -5.92 22.30
CA GLN A 20 -4.04 -5.99 22.61
C GLN A 20 -3.22 -6.38 21.36
N ILE A 21 -3.77 -7.25 20.50
CA ILE A 21 -3.12 -7.61 19.24
C ILE A 21 -3.01 -6.36 18.38
N VAL A 22 -4.11 -5.65 18.12
CA VAL A 22 -4.11 -4.41 17.34
C VAL A 22 -3.19 -3.35 17.96
N GLN A 23 -3.21 -3.22 19.29
CA GLN A 23 -2.32 -2.31 20.00
C GLN A 23 -0.83 -2.65 19.83
N ASN A 24 -0.50 -3.94 19.64
CA ASN A 24 0.87 -4.43 19.58
C ASN A 24 1.41 -4.63 18.18
N LEU A 25 0.56 -4.63 17.14
CA LEU A 25 1.01 -4.74 15.76
C LEU A 25 1.84 -3.52 15.34
N PRO A 26 2.88 -3.73 14.53
CA PRO A 26 3.52 -2.64 13.83
C PRO A 26 2.52 -1.95 12.89
N TYR A 27 2.77 -0.68 12.56
CA TYR A 27 1.90 0.06 11.67
C TYR A 27 2.69 0.88 10.66
N ALA A 28 2.08 1.05 9.48
CA ALA A 28 2.48 2.01 8.46
C ALA A 28 1.43 3.11 8.34
N MET A 29 1.83 4.27 7.82
CA MET A 29 0.90 5.37 7.58
C MET A 29 0.70 5.58 6.08
N ILE A 30 -0.56 5.75 5.70
CA ILE A 30 -0.97 6.08 4.35
C ILE A 30 -1.62 7.45 4.41
N PHE A 31 -1.10 8.40 3.64
CA PHE A 31 -1.69 9.71 3.50
C PHE A 31 -2.40 9.79 2.15
N LYS A 32 -3.73 9.79 2.18
CA LYS A 32 -4.58 10.10 1.03
C LYS A 32 -4.58 11.62 0.88
N THR A 33 -3.51 12.14 0.30
CA THR A 33 -3.18 13.56 0.29
C THR A 33 -4.28 14.41 -0.33
N THR A 34 -5.02 13.87 -1.30
CA THR A 34 -6.19 14.48 -1.94
C THR A 34 -7.16 13.41 -2.40
N HIS A 35 -8.44 13.74 -2.54
CA HIS A 35 -9.43 12.91 -3.24
C HIS A 35 -9.70 13.39 -4.67
N TRP A 36 -9.13 14.53 -5.07
CA TRP A 36 -9.23 14.99 -6.44
C TRP A 36 -8.36 14.14 -7.37
N CYS A 37 -8.93 13.78 -8.52
CA CYS A 37 -8.21 13.05 -9.57
C CYS A 37 -8.80 13.44 -10.93
N PRO A 38 -7.99 13.67 -11.97
CA PRO A 38 -8.51 13.96 -13.30
C PRO A 38 -9.20 12.75 -13.93
N ASN A 39 -8.89 11.54 -13.44
CA ASN A 39 -9.44 10.28 -13.93
C ASN A 39 -10.71 9.88 -13.18
N LYS A 40 -11.60 9.15 -13.87
CA LYS A 40 -12.78 8.51 -13.29
C LYS A 40 -12.71 7.00 -13.53
N CYS A 41 -11.63 6.37 -13.03
CA CYS A 41 -11.41 4.94 -13.23
C CYS A 41 -12.53 4.12 -12.57
N PRO A 42 -13.14 3.14 -13.25
CA PRO A 42 -14.24 2.36 -12.71
C PRO A 42 -13.83 1.50 -11.49
N HIS A 43 -12.58 1.08 -11.43
CA HIS A 43 -12.03 0.24 -10.34
C HIS A 43 -11.50 1.05 -9.14
N CYS A 44 -11.66 2.37 -9.12
CA CYS A 44 -11.10 3.22 -8.06
C CYS A 44 -11.74 2.92 -6.71
N CYS A 45 -10.98 2.32 -5.79
CA CYS A 45 -11.42 2.00 -4.44
C CYS A 45 -11.69 3.23 -3.57
N GLU A 46 -11.11 4.39 -3.91
CA GLU A 46 -11.30 5.66 -3.20
C GLU A 46 -12.47 6.50 -3.76
N SER A 47 -13.07 6.09 -4.86
CA SER A 47 -14.06 6.90 -5.60
C SER A 47 -13.56 8.30 -5.97
N ALA A 48 -12.25 8.47 -6.06
CA ALA A 48 -11.61 9.73 -6.43
C ALA A 48 -12.02 10.18 -7.83
N GLY A 49 -12.05 11.48 -8.07
CA GLY A 49 -12.43 12.02 -9.38
C GLY A 49 -12.41 13.54 -9.43
N ALA A 50 -12.62 14.11 -10.61
CA ALA A 50 -12.63 15.55 -10.82
C ALA A 50 -13.81 16.28 -10.12
N HIS A 51 -14.80 15.54 -9.67
CA HIS A 51 -15.93 16.05 -8.88
C HIS A 51 -15.60 16.26 -7.40
N MET A 52 -14.48 15.71 -6.94
CA MET A 52 -14.05 15.86 -5.55
C MET A 52 -13.40 17.22 -5.31
N PRO A 53 -13.47 17.76 -4.08
CA PRO A 53 -12.81 19.00 -3.73
C PRO A 53 -11.29 18.92 -3.99
N LYS A 54 -10.72 20.04 -4.45
CA LYS A 54 -9.26 20.20 -4.64
C LYS A 54 -8.56 20.53 -3.31
N THR A 55 -8.88 19.76 -2.28
CA THR A 55 -8.31 19.90 -0.93
C THR A 55 -7.16 18.91 -0.75
N PHE A 56 -6.16 19.34 0.02
CA PHE A 56 -5.00 18.54 0.36
C PHE A 56 -4.84 18.48 1.89
N ILE A 57 -4.29 17.39 2.41
CA ILE A 57 -3.85 17.34 3.81
C ILE A 57 -2.68 18.33 3.94
N PRO A 58 -2.70 19.30 4.87
CA PRO A 58 -1.59 20.23 5.04
C PRO A 58 -0.26 19.50 5.31
N ALA A 59 0.83 19.96 4.71
CA ALA A 59 2.13 19.31 4.83
C ALA A 59 2.67 19.32 6.27
N ASP A 60 2.40 20.38 7.02
CA ASP A 60 2.77 20.50 8.44
C ASP A 60 2.04 19.49 9.33
N VAL A 61 0.79 19.15 9.01
CA VAL A 61 0.03 18.09 9.69
C VAL A 61 0.67 16.72 9.43
N ILE A 62 1.03 16.44 8.19
CA ILE A 62 1.72 15.19 7.83
C ILE A 62 3.08 15.13 8.58
N GLU A 63 3.82 16.23 8.59
CA GLU A 63 5.09 16.33 9.31
C GLU A 63 4.93 16.05 10.81
N GLN A 64 3.91 16.62 11.42
CA GLN A 64 3.61 16.37 12.83
C GLN A 64 3.39 14.88 13.12
N TYR A 65 2.63 14.19 12.27
CA TYR A 65 2.39 12.74 12.45
C TYR A 65 3.65 11.91 12.21
N ILE A 66 4.47 12.23 11.22
CA ILE A 66 5.75 11.56 10.99
C ILE A 66 6.67 11.72 12.21
N LYS A 67 6.79 12.95 12.76
CA LYS A 67 7.60 13.22 13.96
C LYS A 67 7.09 12.45 15.19
N GLN A 68 5.78 12.39 15.39
CA GLN A 68 5.19 11.61 16.48
C GLN A 68 5.41 10.10 16.28
N ALA A 69 5.21 9.59 15.06
CA ALA A 69 5.39 8.19 14.74
C ALA A 69 6.86 7.74 14.89
N LYS A 70 7.82 8.59 14.52
CA LYS A 70 9.27 8.31 14.62
C LYS A 70 9.71 7.87 16.01
N THR A 71 9.04 8.34 17.05
CA THR A 71 9.32 7.99 18.46
C THR A 71 8.62 6.70 18.91
N ASP A 72 7.69 6.17 18.13
CA ASP A 72 6.98 4.94 18.43
C ASP A 72 7.73 3.73 17.84
N PRO A 73 8.21 2.78 18.67
CA PRO A 73 8.95 1.61 18.18
C PRO A 73 8.11 0.67 17.31
N LYS A 74 6.78 0.82 17.29
CA LYS A 74 5.86 0.04 16.44
C LYS A 74 5.68 0.65 15.06
N PHE A 75 6.16 1.85 14.82
CA PHE A 75 6.13 2.45 13.50
C PHE A 75 7.12 1.75 12.58
N SER A 76 6.62 1.16 11.49
CA SER A 76 7.44 0.44 10.51
C SER A 76 8.36 1.35 9.70
N ARG A 77 8.20 2.66 9.82
CA ARG A 77 8.83 3.69 8.98
C ARG A 77 8.42 3.63 7.51
N GLU A 78 7.31 2.97 7.22
CA GLU A 78 6.75 2.93 5.87
C GLU A 78 5.65 3.97 5.72
N LEU A 79 5.78 4.81 4.70
CA LEU A 79 4.83 5.86 4.36
C LEU A 79 4.35 5.69 2.93
N VAL A 80 3.06 5.83 2.73
CA VAL A 80 2.47 5.84 1.38
C VAL A 80 1.78 7.18 1.16
N PHE A 81 2.17 7.89 0.12
CA PHE A 81 1.46 9.07 -0.38
C PHE A 81 0.59 8.66 -1.56
N THR A 82 -0.71 8.80 -1.42
CA THR A 82 -1.72 8.34 -2.37
C THR A 82 -2.99 9.20 -2.31
N GLY A 83 -4.11 8.65 -2.71
CA GLY A 83 -5.43 9.26 -2.69
C GLY A 83 -6.03 9.31 -4.08
N GLY A 84 -6.38 10.50 -4.58
CA GLY A 84 -6.75 10.72 -5.97
C GLY A 84 -5.51 10.72 -6.87
N GLU A 85 -5.02 11.91 -7.23
CA GLU A 85 -3.75 12.07 -7.93
C GLU A 85 -2.85 13.04 -7.13
N VAL A 86 -1.83 12.50 -6.49
CA VAL A 86 -0.94 13.29 -5.62
C VAL A 86 -0.21 14.39 -6.39
N MET A 87 0.20 14.14 -7.64
CA MET A 87 0.88 15.12 -8.49
C MET A 87 -0.03 16.27 -8.95
N SER A 88 -1.34 16.16 -8.71
CA SER A 88 -2.26 17.28 -8.96
C SER A 88 -2.00 18.49 -8.05
N ALA A 89 -1.19 18.36 -7.02
CA ALA A 89 -0.73 19.46 -6.17
C ALA A 89 -0.01 20.53 -7.00
N TYR A 90 0.74 20.16 -8.01
CA TYR A 90 1.42 21.09 -8.91
C TYR A 90 0.46 22.03 -9.68
N GLN A 91 -0.78 21.60 -9.87
CA GLN A 91 -1.79 22.36 -10.57
C GLN A 91 -2.78 23.06 -9.63
N HIS A 92 -3.08 22.45 -8.47
CA HIS A 92 -4.23 22.81 -7.67
C HIS A 92 -3.89 23.22 -6.23
N HIS A 93 -2.61 23.19 -5.84
CA HIS A 93 -2.18 23.54 -4.48
C HIS A 93 -0.87 24.35 -4.51
N ASP A 94 0.27 23.73 -4.20
CA ASP A 94 1.60 24.33 -4.20
C ASP A 94 2.57 23.37 -4.89
N THR A 95 3.35 23.87 -5.84
CA THR A 95 4.34 23.07 -6.57
C THR A 95 5.42 22.47 -5.66
N ARG A 96 5.66 23.07 -4.48
CA ARG A 96 6.61 22.58 -3.48
C ARG A 96 6.03 21.46 -2.61
N TYR A 97 4.72 21.25 -2.63
CA TYR A 97 4.05 20.32 -1.72
C TYR A 97 4.60 18.89 -1.83
N VAL A 98 4.65 18.33 -3.03
CA VAL A 98 5.13 16.95 -3.22
C VAL A 98 6.61 16.80 -2.84
N PRO A 99 7.56 17.61 -3.36
CA PRO A 99 8.96 17.51 -2.94
C PRO A 99 9.16 17.76 -1.44
N GLN A 100 8.38 18.64 -0.82
CA GLN A 100 8.40 18.84 0.64
C GLN A 100 8.01 17.58 1.39
N LEU A 101 6.91 16.91 1.01
CA LEU A 101 6.48 15.66 1.63
C LEU A 101 7.54 14.56 1.51
N LEU A 102 8.12 14.41 0.32
CA LEU A 102 9.13 13.39 0.05
C LEU A 102 10.40 13.64 0.87
N ASN A 103 10.97 14.84 0.81
CA ASN A 103 12.16 15.18 1.57
C ASN A 103 11.93 15.02 3.08
N MET A 104 10.83 15.54 3.60
CA MET A 104 10.47 15.43 5.01
C MET A 104 10.39 13.97 5.47
N ALA A 105 9.77 13.09 4.69
CA ALA A 105 9.66 11.68 5.03
C ALA A 105 11.03 10.99 5.01
N LEU A 106 11.83 11.24 3.98
CA LEU A 106 13.17 10.66 3.80
C LEU A 106 14.16 11.15 4.86
N ASP A 107 14.14 12.45 5.20
CA ASP A 107 14.95 13.05 6.29
C ASP A 107 14.63 12.44 7.66
N ASN A 108 13.40 11.97 7.84
CA ASN A 108 13.00 11.25 9.04
C ASN A 108 13.29 9.73 8.99
N GLY A 109 14.00 9.27 7.97
CA GLY A 109 14.41 7.87 7.80
C GLY A 109 13.26 6.93 7.45
N CYS A 110 12.22 7.44 6.80
CA CYS A 110 11.11 6.63 6.34
C CYS A 110 11.39 6.04 4.95
N GLN A 111 10.80 4.90 4.67
CA GLN A 111 10.65 4.36 3.32
C GLN A 111 9.36 4.92 2.72
N VAL A 112 9.44 5.46 1.52
CA VAL A 112 8.32 6.18 0.89
C VAL A 112 7.84 5.44 -0.35
N ASP A 113 6.54 5.22 -0.45
CA ASP A 113 5.86 4.83 -1.67
C ASP A 113 4.94 5.98 -2.12
N ILE A 114 5.23 6.58 -3.28
CA ILE A 114 4.35 7.57 -3.88
C ILE A 114 3.58 6.96 -5.04
N LYS A 115 2.25 6.99 -4.96
CA LYS A 115 1.37 6.41 -5.99
C LYS A 115 0.82 7.49 -6.91
N THR A 116 0.99 7.31 -8.20
CA THR A 116 0.48 8.23 -9.23
C THR A 116 -0.06 7.49 -10.43
N ASN A 117 -1.08 8.04 -11.07
CA ASN A 117 -1.58 7.55 -12.35
C ASN A 117 -0.72 7.97 -13.55
N ALA A 118 0.33 8.77 -13.30
CA ALA A 118 1.27 9.30 -14.28
C ALA A 118 0.65 10.02 -15.50
N GLY A 119 -0.62 10.45 -15.41
CA GLY A 119 -1.29 11.14 -16.52
C GLY A 119 -0.58 12.44 -16.96
N TRP A 120 0.09 13.08 -16.02
CA TRP A 120 0.92 14.27 -16.25
C TRP A 120 2.20 13.97 -17.05
N ALA A 121 2.70 12.73 -17.05
CA ALA A 121 3.95 12.35 -17.73
C ALA A 121 3.86 12.43 -19.27
N ILE A 122 2.66 12.33 -19.82
CA ILE A 122 2.41 12.48 -21.26
C ILE A 122 2.03 13.91 -21.66
N ALA A 123 1.84 14.82 -20.69
CA ALA A 123 1.56 16.22 -20.97
C ALA A 123 2.81 16.92 -21.53
N LYS A 124 2.61 17.81 -22.50
CA LYS A 124 3.70 18.63 -23.08
C LYS A 124 3.64 20.05 -22.49
N ASN A 125 3.99 20.19 -21.20
CA ASN A 125 3.93 21.48 -20.52
C ASN A 125 5.04 21.59 -19.45
N THR A 126 5.21 22.81 -18.93
CA THR A 126 6.22 23.15 -17.91
C THR A 126 6.00 22.40 -16.59
N MET A 127 4.76 22.08 -16.23
CA MET A 127 4.44 21.31 -15.02
C MET A 127 5.07 19.91 -15.08
N ARG A 128 5.01 19.24 -16.23
CA ARG A 128 5.66 17.94 -16.41
C ARG A 128 7.15 18.02 -16.14
N GLU A 129 7.83 19.01 -16.73
CA GLU A 129 9.26 19.21 -16.54
C GLU A 129 9.63 19.48 -15.08
N GLN A 130 8.82 20.28 -14.39
CA GLN A 130 9.01 20.56 -12.97
C GLN A 130 8.86 19.31 -12.13
N ILE A 131 7.81 18.50 -12.34
CA ILE A 131 7.59 17.24 -11.58
C ILE A 131 8.78 16.30 -11.73
N PHE A 132 9.27 16.10 -12.97
CA PHE A 132 10.44 15.24 -13.18
C PHE A 132 11.70 15.78 -12.51
N ASN A 133 11.97 17.10 -12.63
CA ASN A 133 13.12 17.73 -12.00
C ASN A 133 13.06 17.57 -10.46
N ASP A 134 11.91 17.77 -9.87
CA ASP A 134 11.72 17.64 -8.42
C ASP A 134 11.89 16.19 -7.95
N LEU A 135 11.31 15.20 -8.67
CA LEU A 135 11.51 13.78 -8.36
C LEU A 135 12.99 13.37 -8.46
N VAL A 136 13.68 13.77 -9.51
CA VAL A 136 15.11 13.49 -9.69
C VAL A 136 15.93 14.20 -8.61
N GLY A 137 15.58 15.43 -8.26
CA GLY A 137 16.22 16.18 -7.19
C GLY A 137 16.12 15.48 -5.84
N VAL A 138 14.93 15.03 -5.48
CA VAL A 138 14.69 14.26 -4.25
C VAL A 138 15.49 12.94 -4.25
N LEU A 139 15.42 12.19 -5.35
CA LEU A 139 16.17 10.92 -5.48
C LEU A 139 17.67 11.14 -5.35
N SER A 140 18.20 12.18 -5.97
CA SER A 140 19.63 12.51 -5.91
C SER A 140 20.08 12.94 -4.52
N ALA A 141 19.25 13.71 -3.80
CA ALA A 141 19.55 14.18 -2.46
C ALA A 141 19.60 13.04 -1.43
N HIS A 142 18.81 12.00 -1.63
CA HIS A 142 18.66 10.88 -0.68
C HIS A 142 19.30 9.56 -1.15
N SER A 143 20.05 9.56 -2.25
CA SER A 143 20.75 8.37 -2.72
C SER A 143 21.91 8.03 -1.80
N THR A 144 21.94 6.80 -1.25
CA THR A 144 23.06 6.29 -0.46
C THR A 144 24.09 5.58 -1.34
N SER A 145 25.37 5.71 -1.00
CA SER A 145 26.50 5.52 -1.92
C SER A 145 26.91 4.08 -2.27
N ALA A 146 26.36 3.02 -1.70
CA ALA A 146 26.96 1.70 -1.89
C ALA A 146 26.10 0.64 -2.58
N PHE A 147 24.81 0.58 -2.31
CA PHE A 147 23.85 -0.34 -2.95
C PHE A 147 22.49 0.32 -3.05
N ARG A 148 22.46 1.36 -3.62
CA ARG A 148 21.55 2.46 -3.96
C ARG A 148 20.11 2.09 -4.23
N MET A 149 19.51 1.26 -3.41
CA MET A 149 18.07 1.25 -3.31
C MET A 149 17.68 2.52 -2.57
N THR A 150 17.20 3.51 -3.29
CA THR A 150 16.61 4.69 -2.67
C THR A 150 15.49 4.23 -1.73
N PRO A 151 15.37 4.82 -0.54
CA PRO A 151 14.25 4.53 0.35
C PRO A 151 12.91 5.06 -0.20
N MET A 152 12.86 5.33 -1.49
CA MET A 152 11.71 5.84 -2.22
C MET A 152 11.36 4.94 -3.40
N GLN A 153 10.07 4.60 -3.49
CA GLN A 153 9.45 3.88 -4.57
C GLN A 153 8.40 4.75 -5.23
N ILE A 154 8.31 4.71 -6.55
CA ILE A 154 7.24 5.36 -7.31
C ILE A 154 6.35 4.26 -7.87
N SER A 155 5.09 4.23 -7.44
CA SER A 155 4.13 3.22 -7.85
C SER A 155 3.23 3.72 -8.96
N LEU A 156 3.20 2.98 -10.07
CA LEU A 156 2.41 3.26 -11.27
C LEU A 156 1.41 2.15 -11.51
N SER A 157 0.22 2.50 -12.01
CA SER A 157 -0.78 1.53 -12.42
C SER A 157 -0.64 1.18 -13.90
N LEU A 158 -0.62 -0.11 -14.21
CA LEU A 158 -0.58 -0.61 -15.58
C LEU A 158 -1.73 -1.61 -15.77
N ASP A 159 -2.90 -1.08 -16.07
CA ASP A 159 -4.13 -1.86 -16.25
C ASP A 159 -5.07 -1.19 -17.24
N ARG A 160 -6.04 -1.95 -17.76
CA ARG A 160 -7.02 -1.48 -18.77
C ARG A 160 -8.01 -0.45 -18.25
N PHE A 161 -8.14 -0.27 -16.94
CA PHE A 161 -9.06 0.70 -16.35
C PHE A 161 -8.47 2.12 -16.31
N HIS A 162 -7.14 2.24 -16.36
CA HIS A 162 -6.47 3.52 -16.44
C HIS A 162 -6.34 3.97 -17.90
N PRO A 163 -6.92 5.12 -18.28
CA PRO A 163 -6.81 5.60 -19.66
C PRO A 163 -5.33 5.82 -20.04
N HIS A 164 -4.93 5.30 -21.19
CA HIS A 164 -3.56 5.42 -21.73
C HIS A 164 -2.45 4.86 -20.81
N ALA A 165 -2.75 3.83 -19.98
CA ALA A 165 -1.81 3.30 -19.00
C ALA A 165 -0.45 2.95 -19.62
N MET A 166 -0.41 2.21 -20.73
CA MET A 166 0.82 1.84 -21.42
C MET A 166 1.64 3.08 -21.82
N GLN A 167 1.00 4.02 -22.49
CA GLN A 167 1.68 5.23 -22.98
C GLN A 167 2.27 6.06 -21.82
N LYS A 168 1.54 6.19 -20.71
CA LYS A 168 1.96 6.92 -19.51
C LYS A 168 3.16 6.25 -18.85
N ASN A 169 3.11 4.92 -18.67
CA ASN A 169 4.19 4.16 -18.08
C ASN A 169 5.46 4.23 -18.94
N VAL A 170 5.35 4.03 -20.24
CA VAL A 170 6.50 4.14 -21.17
C VAL A 170 7.09 5.55 -21.11
N ALA A 171 6.26 6.61 -21.16
CA ALA A 171 6.73 8.00 -21.11
C ALA A 171 7.44 8.30 -19.77
N PHE A 172 6.85 7.86 -18.64
CA PHE A 172 7.43 8.06 -17.32
C PHE A 172 8.79 7.37 -17.19
N ILE A 173 8.86 6.05 -17.49
CA ILE A 173 10.09 5.27 -17.37
C ILE A 173 11.19 5.80 -18.31
N THR A 174 10.83 6.14 -19.55
CA THR A 174 11.76 6.73 -20.53
C THR A 174 12.37 8.02 -20.01
N GLU A 175 11.56 8.91 -19.49
CA GLU A 175 12.03 10.21 -18.98
C GLU A 175 12.91 10.04 -17.74
N MET A 176 12.50 9.17 -16.82
CA MET A 176 13.31 8.86 -15.64
C MET A 176 14.65 8.24 -16.02
N ALA A 177 14.69 7.31 -16.98
CA ALA A 177 15.94 6.68 -17.44
C ALA A 177 16.89 7.69 -18.12
N GLN A 178 16.36 8.72 -18.79
CA GLN A 178 17.16 9.77 -19.41
C GLN A 178 17.75 10.77 -18.41
N ARG A 179 17.04 11.03 -17.31
CA ARG A 179 17.45 12.03 -16.29
C ARG A 179 18.28 11.45 -15.15
N GLN A 180 18.19 10.15 -14.92
CA GLN A 180 18.87 9.49 -13.84
C GLN A 180 20.26 9.04 -14.26
N HIS A 181 21.29 9.77 -13.83
CA HIS A 181 22.67 9.40 -14.11
C HIS A 181 23.42 8.79 -12.93
N ASN A 182 23.01 9.10 -11.70
CA ASN A 182 23.80 8.81 -10.50
C ASN A 182 23.03 8.11 -9.36
N SER A 183 21.75 7.82 -9.51
CA SER A 183 20.93 7.17 -8.48
C SER A 183 19.98 6.16 -9.10
N SER A 184 19.78 5.02 -8.43
CA SER A 184 18.78 4.05 -8.86
C SER A 184 17.38 4.50 -8.42
N CYS A 185 16.42 4.45 -9.33
CA CYS A 185 15.02 4.70 -9.04
C CYS A 185 14.26 3.37 -9.04
N LEU A 186 13.54 3.09 -7.95
CA LEU A 186 12.62 1.96 -7.88
C LEU A 186 11.24 2.39 -8.37
N ILE A 187 10.80 1.83 -9.48
CA ILE A 187 9.47 2.03 -10.03
C ILE A 187 8.68 0.74 -9.83
N HIS A 188 7.59 0.81 -9.09
CA HIS A 188 6.70 -0.32 -8.85
C HIS A 188 5.52 -0.27 -9.81
N ILE A 189 5.44 -1.22 -10.71
CA ILE A 189 4.33 -1.38 -11.64
C ILE A 189 3.33 -2.35 -11.03
N THR A 190 2.11 -1.87 -10.78
CA THR A 190 1.01 -2.70 -10.30
C THR A 190 -0.01 -2.94 -11.41
N SER A 191 -0.45 -4.18 -11.54
CA SER A 191 -1.45 -4.60 -12.51
C SER A 191 -2.43 -5.59 -11.89
N PHE A 192 -3.45 -6.00 -12.63
CA PHE A 192 -4.35 -7.07 -12.26
C PHE A 192 -4.04 -8.34 -13.07
N GLU A 193 -4.48 -9.51 -12.59
CA GLU A 193 -4.19 -10.80 -13.25
C GLU A 193 -4.62 -10.81 -14.72
N LYS A 194 -5.79 -10.23 -15.03
CA LYS A 194 -6.32 -10.12 -16.39
C LYS A 194 -5.54 -9.19 -17.33
N ASP A 195 -4.62 -8.39 -16.76
CA ASP A 195 -3.83 -7.37 -17.46
C ASP A 195 -2.33 -7.67 -17.39
N ALA A 196 -1.95 -8.89 -16.97
CA ALA A 196 -0.55 -9.29 -16.81
C ALA A 196 0.24 -9.25 -18.13
N ASP A 197 -0.41 -9.43 -19.27
CA ASP A 197 0.15 -9.32 -20.62
C ASP A 197 0.65 -7.91 -20.93
N MET A 198 0.03 -6.87 -20.36
CA MET A 198 0.46 -5.49 -20.54
C MET A 198 1.89 -5.24 -20.02
N PHE A 199 2.35 -6.02 -19.03
CA PHE A 199 3.73 -5.87 -18.56
C PHE A 199 4.75 -6.37 -19.59
N ALA A 200 4.48 -7.49 -20.25
CA ALA A 200 5.32 -7.98 -21.35
C ALA A 200 5.37 -6.96 -22.52
N GLU A 201 4.23 -6.35 -22.84
CA GLU A 201 4.16 -5.28 -23.83
C GLU A 201 4.97 -4.04 -23.38
N LEU A 202 4.89 -3.65 -22.11
CA LEU A 202 5.71 -2.56 -21.57
C LEU A 202 7.20 -2.85 -21.73
N LEU A 203 7.67 -4.04 -21.35
CA LEU A 203 9.07 -4.44 -21.52
C LEU A 203 9.48 -4.39 -23.00
N ASN A 204 8.67 -4.92 -23.91
CA ASN A 204 8.93 -4.87 -25.35
C ASN A 204 9.07 -3.43 -25.87
N ASN A 205 8.21 -2.51 -25.40
CA ASN A 205 8.33 -1.09 -25.74
C ASN A 205 9.64 -0.46 -25.23
N LEU A 206 10.08 -0.86 -24.04
CA LEU A 206 11.33 -0.35 -23.45
C LEU A 206 12.58 -0.93 -24.12
N THR A 207 12.59 -2.22 -24.49
CA THR A 207 13.73 -2.89 -25.15
C THR A 207 14.05 -2.32 -26.52
N THR A 208 13.12 -1.61 -27.15
CA THR A 208 13.40 -0.91 -28.42
C THR A 208 14.38 0.26 -28.26
N LYS A 209 14.60 0.75 -27.02
CA LYS A 209 15.37 1.97 -26.73
C LYS A 209 16.45 1.79 -25.68
N TYR A 210 16.30 0.80 -24.81
CA TYR A 210 17.12 0.60 -23.61
C TYR A 210 17.56 -0.84 -23.49
N ASP A 211 18.68 -1.03 -22.78
CA ASP A 211 19.08 -2.33 -22.29
C ASP A 211 18.16 -2.73 -21.13
N VAL A 212 17.35 -3.77 -21.34
CA VAL A 212 16.35 -4.26 -20.37
C VAL A 212 16.59 -5.73 -20.08
N TYR A 213 16.87 -6.05 -18.83
CA TYR A 213 17.12 -7.43 -18.41
C TYR A 213 16.51 -7.73 -17.05
N GLN A 214 16.11 -8.97 -16.85
CA GLN A 214 15.57 -9.42 -15.58
C GLN A 214 16.69 -9.59 -14.55
N LEU A 215 16.53 -8.96 -13.39
CA LEU A 215 17.44 -9.07 -12.25
C LEU A 215 17.09 -10.26 -11.38
N MET A 216 15.80 -10.44 -11.07
CA MET A 216 15.33 -11.43 -10.13
C MET A 216 13.86 -11.77 -10.37
N ALA A 217 13.50 -13.04 -10.11
CA ALA A 217 12.11 -13.46 -9.95
C ALA A 217 11.97 -14.05 -8.55
N PHE A 218 11.04 -13.54 -7.77
CA PHE A 218 10.73 -14.10 -6.45
C PHE A 218 9.75 -15.25 -6.66
N GLY A 219 10.14 -16.47 -6.28
CA GLY A 219 9.33 -17.66 -6.44
C GLY A 219 7.96 -17.51 -5.78
N GLY A 220 6.93 -17.85 -6.53
CA GLY A 220 5.55 -17.78 -6.11
C GLY A 220 5.14 -18.95 -5.22
N GLU A 221 5.84 -19.21 -4.11
CA GLU A 221 5.23 -20.00 -3.07
C GLU A 221 4.08 -19.19 -2.48
N ASN A 222 2.90 -19.80 -2.48
CA ASN A 222 1.68 -19.27 -1.88
C ASN A 222 1.87 -19.08 -0.36
N ASN A 223 2.56 -18.02 0.03
CA ASN A 223 2.77 -17.64 1.43
C ASN A 223 1.49 -17.11 2.10
N GLY A 224 0.33 -17.59 1.69
CA GLY A 224 -0.96 -17.20 2.25
C GLY A 224 -1.41 -15.79 1.87
N ASN A 225 -0.70 -15.09 1.01
CA ASN A 225 -1.06 -13.76 0.54
C ASN A 225 -2.11 -13.90 -0.56
N ILE A 226 -3.38 -13.75 -0.20
CA ILE A 226 -4.54 -13.87 -1.08
C ILE A 226 -4.50 -12.84 -2.24
N CYS A 227 -3.60 -11.86 -2.15
CA CYS A 227 -3.52 -10.75 -3.10
C CYS A 227 -2.46 -10.91 -4.19
N GLN A 228 -1.63 -11.95 -4.18
CA GLN A 228 -0.59 -12.14 -5.20
C GLN A 228 -0.71 -13.52 -5.83
N THR A 229 -1.16 -13.53 -7.08
CA THR A 229 -1.31 -14.75 -7.89
C THR A 229 -0.06 -15.09 -8.70
N MET A 230 0.88 -14.15 -8.82
CA MET A 230 2.15 -14.32 -9.54
C MET A 230 3.34 -13.81 -8.73
N PRO A 231 4.54 -14.35 -8.95
CA PRO A 231 5.75 -13.88 -8.27
C PRO A 231 6.09 -12.45 -8.68
N ASP A 232 6.53 -11.65 -7.70
CA ASP A 232 7.12 -10.35 -7.98
C ASP A 232 8.38 -10.54 -8.84
N THR A 233 8.54 -9.71 -9.87
CA THR A 233 9.74 -9.70 -10.70
C THR A 233 10.44 -8.35 -10.63
N LEU A 234 11.77 -8.38 -10.66
CA LEU A 234 12.62 -7.20 -10.76
C LEU A 234 13.34 -7.17 -12.10
N TRP A 235 13.33 -6.01 -12.73
CA TRP A 235 13.96 -5.76 -14.01
C TRP A 235 14.83 -4.51 -13.94
N SER A 236 15.93 -4.51 -14.66
CA SER A 236 16.77 -3.33 -14.85
C SER A 236 16.44 -2.69 -16.19
N VAL A 237 16.36 -1.38 -16.21
CA VAL A 237 16.30 -0.57 -17.46
C VAL A 237 17.50 0.35 -17.45
N ASN A 238 18.38 0.16 -18.41
CA ASN A 238 19.60 0.97 -18.62
C ASN A 238 20.51 1.06 -17.37
N GLY A 239 20.43 0.09 -16.46
CA GLY A 239 21.23 0.05 -15.23
C GLY A 239 20.87 1.11 -14.17
N THR A 240 19.94 2.02 -14.45
CA THR A 240 19.56 3.13 -13.55
C THR A 240 18.17 3.03 -12.99
N ILE A 241 17.25 2.37 -13.68
CA ILE A 241 15.88 2.14 -13.22
C ILE A 241 15.72 0.68 -12.83
N VAL A 242 15.16 0.44 -11.67
CA VAL A 242 14.72 -0.88 -11.25
C VAL A 242 13.18 -0.90 -11.32
N LEU A 243 12.65 -1.74 -12.20
CA LEU A 243 11.22 -1.99 -12.27
C LEU A 243 10.88 -3.19 -11.37
N LYS A 244 9.98 -2.98 -10.44
CA LYS A 244 9.31 -4.04 -9.70
C LYS A 244 7.93 -4.23 -10.30
N PHE A 245 7.58 -5.45 -10.68
CA PHE A 245 6.25 -5.78 -11.15
C PHE A 245 5.52 -6.64 -10.14
N SER A 246 4.27 -6.28 -9.85
CA SER A 246 3.39 -7.06 -8.98
C SER A 246 1.98 -7.12 -9.55
N ILE A 247 1.33 -8.27 -9.37
CA ILE A 247 -0.08 -8.45 -9.68
C ILE A 247 -0.89 -8.36 -8.39
N GLY A 248 -1.86 -7.46 -8.40
CA GLY A 248 -2.79 -7.25 -7.30
C GLY A 248 -4.17 -7.84 -7.59
N THR A 249 -4.93 -8.06 -6.54
CA THR A 249 -6.34 -8.42 -6.63
C THR A 249 -7.20 -7.16 -6.70
N LEU A 250 -8.20 -7.16 -7.57
CA LEU A 250 -9.20 -6.10 -7.62
C LEU A 250 -10.16 -6.27 -6.43
N PHE A 251 -10.21 -5.27 -5.55
CA PHE A 251 -11.11 -5.25 -4.40
C PHE A 251 -12.39 -4.46 -4.70
N ASP A 252 -13.49 -4.81 -4.06
CA ASP A 252 -14.82 -4.24 -4.21
C ASP A 252 -15.03 -2.87 -3.51
N GLY A 253 -13.96 -2.16 -3.22
CA GLY A 253 -14.01 -0.83 -2.60
C GLY A 253 -14.43 0.28 -3.57
N GLY A 254 -15.09 1.32 -3.07
CA GLY A 254 -15.47 2.49 -3.87
C GLY A 254 -16.29 2.15 -5.11
N ARG A 255 -15.84 2.60 -6.30
CA ARG A 255 -16.48 2.26 -7.59
C ARG A 255 -16.22 0.83 -8.06
N ALA A 256 -15.17 0.19 -7.56
CA ALA A 256 -14.81 -1.18 -7.96
C ALA A 256 -15.87 -2.21 -7.54
N LYS A 257 -16.74 -1.89 -6.59
CA LYS A 257 -17.86 -2.77 -6.14
C LYS A 257 -18.80 -3.21 -7.27
N ASP A 258 -18.87 -2.41 -8.34
CA ASP A 258 -19.76 -2.64 -9.47
C ASP A 258 -19.04 -3.38 -10.63
N ILE A 259 -17.78 -3.78 -10.44
CA ILE A 259 -16.99 -4.51 -11.45
C ILE A 259 -17.17 -6.01 -11.24
N ASP A 260 -17.56 -6.70 -12.32
CA ASP A 260 -17.65 -8.15 -12.32
C ASP A 260 -16.29 -8.80 -12.07
N GLY A 261 -16.25 -9.74 -11.14
CA GLY A 261 -15.03 -10.41 -10.69
C GLY A 261 -14.19 -9.61 -9.68
N ALA A 262 -14.68 -8.46 -9.18
CA ALA A 262 -14.09 -7.83 -8.00
C ALA A 262 -14.24 -8.74 -6.79
N TYR A 263 -13.17 -8.88 -6.02
CA TYR A 263 -13.15 -9.74 -4.85
C TYR A 263 -13.90 -9.08 -3.69
N HIS A 264 -15.03 -9.65 -3.33
CA HIS A 264 -15.78 -9.23 -2.15
C HIS A 264 -15.08 -9.72 -0.89
N THR A 265 -14.49 -8.79 -0.14
CA THR A 265 -13.95 -9.11 1.18
C THR A 265 -15.04 -8.90 2.23
N PRO A 266 -15.63 -9.97 2.78
CA PRO A 266 -16.69 -9.83 3.80
C PRO A 266 -16.20 -9.24 5.11
N GLU A 267 -14.89 -9.05 5.30
CA GLU A 267 -14.28 -8.72 6.59
C GLU A 267 -13.17 -7.68 6.51
N PRO A 268 -12.96 -6.87 7.58
CA PRO A 268 -11.80 -5.98 7.69
C PRO A 268 -10.54 -6.84 7.67
N ARG A 269 -9.73 -6.71 6.63
CA ARG A 269 -8.43 -7.38 6.55
C ARG A 269 -7.35 -6.42 6.99
N PHE A 270 -6.48 -6.92 7.85
CA PHE A 270 -5.18 -6.31 8.03
C PHE A 270 -4.43 -6.47 6.71
N ALA A 271 -4.17 -5.36 6.03
CA ALA A 271 -3.39 -5.41 4.81
C ALA A 271 -1.95 -5.82 5.16
N PHE A 272 -1.49 -6.86 4.50
CA PHE A 272 -0.08 -7.22 4.51
C PHE A 272 0.60 -6.33 3.47
N ILE A 273 1.66 -5.64 3.85
CA ILE A 273 2.52 -5.01 2.84
C ILE A 273 3.25 -6.13 2.11
N SER A 274 3.26 -6.06 0.78
CA SER A 274 3.78 -7.08 -0.12
C SER A 274 5.08 -7.72 0.36
N GLY A 275 5.09 -9.04 0.40
CA GLY A 275 6.30 -9.84 0.68
C GLY A 275 6.66 -10.01 2.15
N ARG A 276 5.91 -9.50 3.11
CA ARG A 276 6.18 -9.68 4.55
C ARG A 276 5.18 -10.63 5.19
N GLN A 277 5.69 -11.62 5.90
CA GLN A 277 4.89 -12.59 6.66
C GLN A 277 4.23 -12.00 7.92
N ASN A 278 4.59 -10.77 8.30
CA ASN A 278 4.13 -10.16 9.55
C ASN A 278 2.92 -9.24 9.31
N PRO A 279 1.84 -9.40 10.06
CA PRO A 279 0.68 -8.52 9.96
C PRO A 279 1.05 -7.11 10.41
N MET A 280 0.59 -6.11 9.64
CA MET A 280 0.83 -4.71 9.91
C MET A 280 -0.48 -3.93 9.79
N LEU A 281 -0.67 -2.95 10.67
CA LEU A 281 -1.80 -2.03 10.58
C LEU A 281 -1.51 -0.94 9.54
N LEU A 282 -2.44 -0.73 8.63
CA LEU A 282 -2.41 0.41 7.72
C LEU A 282 -3.34 1.50 8.26
N MET A 283 -2.76 2.63 8.65
CA MET A 283 -3.49 3.80 9.13
C MET A 283 -3.59 4.81 7.99
N ALA A 284 -4.77 4.90 7.36
CA ALA A 284 -5.01 5.76 6.21
C ALA A 284 -5.67 7.07 6.63
N PHE A 285 -4.93 8.17 6.52
CA PHE A 285 -5.37 9.55 6.77
C PHE A 285 -5.98 10.13 5.50
N ASP A 286 -7.13 10.80 5.61
CA ASP A 286 -7.82 11.42 4.47
C ASP A 286 -8.01 12.94 4.64
N THR A 287 -8.40 13.61 3.56
CA THR A 287 -8.68 15.06 3.57
C THR A 287 -9.96 15.45 4.30
N PHE A 288 -10.83 14.48 4.62
CA PHE A 288 -12.07 14.71 5.36
C PHE A 288 -11.86 14.75 6.88
N GLY A 289 -10.62 14.56 7.33
CA GLY A 289 -10.29 14.59 8.74
C GLY A 289 -10.36 13.24 9.43
N ASN A 290 -10.32 12.12 8.70
CA ASN A 290 -10.45 10.78 9.25
C ASN A 290 -9.16 9.97 9.14
N VAL A 291 -9.00 9.03 10.07
CA VAL A 291 -8.05 7.91 9.97
C VAL A 291 -8.85 6.62 9.92
N THR A 292 -8.58 5.82 8.91
CA THR A 292 -9.23 4.54 8.69
C THR A 292 -8.23 3.41 8.86
N LEU A 293 -8.60 2.34 9.57
CA LEU A 293 -7.84 1.09 9.59
C LEU A 293 -8.32 0.19 8.45
N GLY A 294 -7.36 -0.31 7.68
CA GLY A 294 -7.63 -1.21 6.55
C GLY A 294 -8.20 -0.46 5.35
N GLU A 295 -7.52 -0.51 4.23
CA GLU A 295 -7.91 0.27 3.05
C GLU A 295 -9.19 -0.19 2.38
N ASN A 296 -9.52 -1.49 2.45
CA ASN A 296 -10.40 -2.12 1.46
C ASN A 296 -11.52 -2.99 2.05
N SER A 297 -11.94 -2.76 3.28
CA SER A 297 -13.02 -3.56 3.87
C SER A 297 -14.35 -2.83 3.91
N GLY A 298 -15.44 -3.54 3.71
CA GLY A 298 -16.80 -3.00 3.76
C GLY A 298 -17.20 -2.42 5.14
N LYS A 299 -16.52 -2.80 6.23
CA LYS A 299 -16.66 -2.22 7.57
C LYS A 299 -15.36 -1.51 7.94
N ARG A 300 -15.28 -0.24 7.63
CA ARG A 300 -14.13 0.62 7.96
C ARG A 300 -14.20 1.03 9.43
N ILE A 301 -13.11 0.81 10.17
CA ILE A 301 -12.94 1.40 11.48
C ILE A 301 -12.34 2.78 11.26
N THR A 302 -13.11 3.81 11.55
CA THR A 302 -12.73 5.19 11.26
C THR A 302 -12.81 6.04 12.51
N VAL A 303 -11.78 6.84 12.76
CA VAL A 303 -11.76 7.85 13.83
C VAL A 303 -11.30 9.19 13.26
N PRO A 304 -11.73 10.33 13.81
CA PRO A 304 -11.26 11.64 13.37
C PRO A 304 -9.79 11.83 13.76
N TRP A 305 -8.99 12.39 12.84
CA TRP A 305 -7.64 12.88 13.17
C TRP A 305 -7.63 14.36 13.57
N ARG A 306 -8.77 15.06 13.45
CA ARG A 306 -8.98 16.41 13.97
C ARG A 306 -9.79 16.37 15.26
N ASP A 307 -9.51 17.30 16.15
CA ASP A 307 -10.38 17.60 17.30
C ASP A 307 -11.60 18.46 16.88
N ASN A 308 -12.41 18.85 17.85
CA ASN A 308 -13.60 19.67 17.61
C ASN A 308 -13.26 21.09 17.12
N ASP A 309 -12.05 21.56 17.35
CA ASP A 309 -11.55 22.88 16.94
C ASP A 309 -10.83 22.81 15.58
N GLY A 310 -10.76 21.60 14.98
CA GLY A 310 -10.14 21.36 13.69
C GLY A 310 -8.62 21.12 13.74
N ASN A 311 -8.01 21.08 14.94
CA ASN A 311 -6.58 20.85 15.11
C ASN A 311 -6.21 19.35 15.01
N PRO A 312 -4.99 19.02 14.59
CA PRO A 312 -4.51 17.65 14.59
C PRO A 312 -4.48 17.06 16.00
N ARG A 313 -5.12 15.92 16.19
CA ARG A 313 -5.09 15.15 17.44
C ARG A 313 -3.76 14.41 17.61
N PRO A 314 -3.29 14.17 18.85
CA PRO A 314 -2.12 13.33 19.08
C PRO A 314 -2.29 11.91 18.46
N LEU A 315 -1.24 11.40 17.80
CA LEU A 315 -1.25 10.08 17.16
C LEU A 315 -1.56 8.95 18.16
N SER A 316 -1.07 9.09 19.40
CA SER A 316 -1.36 8.14 20.49
C SER A 316 -2.85 8.05 20.84
N GLU A 317 -3.57 9.16 20.76
CA GLU A 317 -5.01 9.20 20.99
C GLU A 317 -5.78 8.57 19.84
N ILE A 318 -5.40 8.90 18.61
CA ILE A 318 -5.98 8.31 17.41
C ILE A 318 -5.83 6.78 17.48
N ARG A 319 -4.62 6.27 17.78
CA ARG A 319 -4.37 4.84 17.91
C ARG A 319 -5.20 4.20 19.03
N ARG A 320 -5.29 4.86 20.19
CA ARG A 320 -6.13 4.40 21.31
C ARG A 320 -7.60 4.28 20.89
N ASP A 321 -8.12 5.25 20.16
CA ASP A 321 -9.51 5.26 19.70
C ASP A 321 -9.77 4.22 18.62
N LEU A 322 -8.82 4.02 17.70
CA LEU A 322 -8.88 2.91 16.73
C LEU A 322 -8.94 1.55 17.43
N VAL A 323 -8.09 1.33 18.43
CA VAL A 323 -8.10 0.10 19.25
C VAL A 323 -9.45 -0.06 19.98
N LYS A 324 -9.96 1.03 20.57
CA LYS A 324 -11.26 1.02 21.27
C LYS A 324 -12.43 0.70 20.34
N GLN A 325 -12.43 1.25 19.14
CA GLN A 325 -13.46 0.96 18.14
C GLN A 325 -13.33 -0.47 17.60
N THR A 326 -12.12 -0.97 17.36
CA THR A 326 -11.88 -2.37 17.00
C THR A 326 -12.47 -3.33 18.04
N ARG A 327 -12.39 -2.98 19.32
CA ARG A 327 -13.01 -3.77 20.41
C ARG A 327 -14.54 -3.72 20.41
N LYS A 328 -15.13 -2.63 19.94
CA LYS A 328 -16.59 -2.43 19.89
C LYS A 328 -17.24 -3.06 18.66
N THR A 329 -16.52 -3.04 17.52
CA THR A 329 -17.00 -3.65 16.28
C THR A 329 -16.89 -5.14 16.46
N GLU A 330 -18.04 -5.77 16.73
CA GLU A 330 -18.20 -7.19 17.06
C GLU A 330 -16.98 -8.07 16.78
N VAL A 331 -16.17 -8.18 17.82
CA VAL A 331 -14.94 -8.96 17.96
C VAL A 331 -15.07 -10.39 17.41
N GLN A 332 -16.29 -10.91 17.34
CA GLN A 332 -16.58 -12.24 16.79
C GLN A 332 -16.15 -12.38 15.34
N HIS A 333 -16.41 -11.42 14.47
CA HIS A 333 -16.02 -11.52 13.05
C HIS A 333 -14.53 -11.33 12.85
N THR A 334 -13.91 -10.40 13.58
CA THR A 334 -12.45 -10.18 13.47
C THR A 334 -11.67 -11.36 14.07
N ALA A 335 -12.18 -11.98 15.15
CA ALA A 335 -11.62 -13.21 15.69
C ALA A 335 -11.79 -14.40 14.74
N GLU A 336 -12.92 -14.49 14.04
CA GLU A 336 -13.17 -15.53 13.04
C GLU A 336 -12.24 -15.37 11.84
N THR A 337 -11.94 -14.14 11.41
CA THR A 337 -10.99 -13.87 10.32
C THR A 337 -9.56 -14.15 10.74
N PHE A 338 -9.17 -13.73 11.94
CA PHE A 338 -7.84 -14.05 12.49
C PHE A 338 -7.70 -15.57 12.71
N VAL A 339 -8.76 -16.25 13.13
CA VAL A 339 -8.83 -17.71 13.22
C VAL A 339 -8.82 -18.35 11.84
N ALA A 340 -9.40 -17.72 10.81
CA ALA A 340 -9.34 -18.24 9.43
C ALA A 340 -7.93 -18.18 8.86
N VAL A 341 -7.20 -17.06 9.07
CA VAL A 341 -5.78 -16.95 8.70
C VAL A 341 -4.94 -17.98 9.47
N ASN A 342 -5.20 -18.16 10.76
CA ASN A 342 -4.53 -19.18 11.56
C ASN A 342 -5.10 -20.60 11.38
N LYS A 343 -6.29 -20.79 10.79
CA LYS A 343 -6.82 -22.13 10.48
C LYS A 343 -5.90 -22.93 9.55
N ALA A 344 -5.24 -22.27 8.60
CA ALA A 344 -4.25 -22.93 7.75
C ALA A 344 -3.05 -23.37 8.58
N VAL A 345 -2.54 -22.51 9.46
CA VAL A 345 -1.40 -22.80 10.34
C VAL A 345 -1.79 -23.86 11.38
N PHE A 346 -2.95 -23.74 12.03
CA PHE A 346 -3.43 -24.74 13.00
C PHE A 346 -3.85 -26.06 12.34
N LYS A 347 -4.34 -26.03 11.09
CA LYS A 347 -4.61 -27.22 10.30
C LYS A 347 -3.31 -27.97 9.97
N SER A 348 -2.26 -27.23 9.62
CA SER A 348 -0.91 -27.79 9.43
C SER A 348 -0.39 -28.38 10.74
N ILE A 349 -0.35 -27.62 11.83
CA ILE A 349 0.10 -28.11 13.14
C ILE A 349 -0.70 -29.33 13.61
N LYS A 350 -2.02 -29.34 13.41
CA LYS A 350 -2.86 -30.48 13.77
C LYS A 350 -2.59 -31.70 12.89
N GLN A 351 -2.25 -31.47 11.62
CA GLN A 351 -1.87 -32.52 10.70
C GLN A 351 -0.50 -33.10 11.07
N ASP A 352 0.45 -32.24 11.47
CA ASP A 352 1.78 -32.63 11.95
C ASP A 352 1.72 -33.38 13.28
N ILE A 353 0.88 -32.93 14.23
CA ILE A 353 0.63 -33.63 15.48
C ILE A 353 -0.03 -35.00 15.24
N ASN A 354 -1.02 -35.09 14.34
CA ASN A 354 -1.66 -36.38 14.03
C ASN A 354 -0.69 -37.34 13.33
N THR A 355 0.21 -36.81 12.47
CA THR A 355 1.27 -37.59 11.81
C THR A 355 2.26 -38.10 12.87
N ALA A 356 2.72 -37.23 13.78
CA ALA A 356 3.62 -37.60 14.87
C ALA A 356 2.99 -38.63 15.80
N LEU A 357 1.70 -38.47 16.19
CA LEU A 357 0.97 -39.45 17.01
C LEU A 357 0.77 -40.78 16.29
N GLY A 358 0.58 -40.75 14.95
CA GLY A 358 0.54 -41.95 14.14
C GLY A 358 1.85 -42.74 14.14
N HIS A 359 2.97 -42.04 14.12
CA HIS A 359 4.31 -42.64 14.17
C HIS A 359 4.65 -43.28 15.51
N ILE A 360 4.06 -42.80 16.62
CA ILE A 360 4.24 -43.38 17.95
C ILE A 360 3.11 -44.40 18.33
N GLY A 361 2.29 -44.78 17.37
CA GLY A 361 1.30 -45.88 17.53
C GLY A 361 0.09 -45.56 18.42
N ILE A 362 -0.16 -44.28 18.72
CA ILE A 362 -1.33 -43.87 19.52
C ILE A 362 -2.55 -43.81 18.58
N LYS A 363 -3.40 -44.79 18.60
CA LYS A 363 -4.69 -44.78 17.89
C LYS A 363 -5.67 -43.82 18.57
N LYS A 364 -6.29 -42.94 17.78
CA LYS A 364 -7.44 -42.17 18.27
C LYS A 364 -8.54 -43.11 18.77
N ARG A 365 -8.92 -42.98 20.01
CA ARG A 365 -10.21 -43.48 20.52
C ARG A 365 -11.31 -42.46 20.24
#